data_77ed7612847d487a514c740f56c73e9f
#
_entry.id   77ed7612847d487a514c740f56c73e9f
#
_cell.length_a   1.000
_cell.length_b   1.000
_cell.length_c   1.000
_cell.angle_alpha   90.00
_cell.angle_beta   90.00
_cell.angle_gamma   90.00
#
_symmetry.space_group_name_H-M   'P 1'
#
loop_
_entity.id
_entity.type
_entity.pdbx_description
1 polymer ?
#
loop_
_entity_poly.entity_id
_entity_poly.type
_entity_poly.pdbx_seq_one_letter_code
_entity_poly.pdbx_strand_id
1 'polypeptide(L)'
;MPTAIEDAIQLPKLSNDEIARYSRHLILPEVGMEGQQKLKAAKVLCVGTGGLGAPLAMYLAAAGVGTIGLVDFDTVDASNLQRQIIHSTATVGKLKVDSAEIMLNGLNPHLNVIKHNTMLTSANALEILKDYDVIADGTDNFQTRYLVNDACVLLGKPNAYASIYRFEGQASIFGAPLGPCYRCLYPEPPPPGLVPSCAEGGVLGILPGLLGVIQATETIK
;
A
#
# COMPACT_ATOMS: atom_id res chain seq x y z
N MET A 1 -43.65 2.70 4.79
CA MET A 1 -42.39 2.56 5.54
C MET A 1 -41.38 3.52 4.90
N PRO A 2 -40.77 4.44 5.61
CA PRO A 2 -39.79 5.36 4.99
C PRO A 2 -38.58 4.56 4.60
N THR A 3 -38.19 4.67 3.34
CA THR A 3 -36.94 4.20 2.78
C THR A 3 -35.80 4.92 3.50
N ALA A 4 -34.84 4.15 4.03
CA ALA A 4 -33.62 4.69 4.56
C ALA A 4 -32.99 5.58 3.46
N ILE A 5 -32.84 6.86 3.77
CA ILE A 5 -32.05 7.80 2.97
C ILE A 5 -30.63 7.28 3.09
N GLU A 6 -30.07 6.73 2.01
CA GLU A 6 -28.65 6.54 1.88
C GLU A 6 -28.03 7.92 2.04
N ASP A 7 -27.35 8.15 3.17
CA ASP A 7 -26.51 9.34 3.35
C ASP A 7 -25.44 9.29 2.26
N ALA A 8 -25.69 10.02 1.18
CA ALA A 8 -24.75 10.14 0.08
C ALA A 8 -23.45 10.73 0.66
N ILE A 9 -22.42 9.93 0.77
CA ILE A 9 -21.09 10.38 1.20
C ILE A 9 -20.73 11.55 0.29
N GLN A 10 -20.66 12.76 0.83
CA GLN A 10 -20.31 13.94 0.05
C GLN A 10 -18.82 13.88 -0.30
N LEU A 11 -18.51 13.49 -1.54
CA LEU A 11 -17.15 13.41 -2.02
C LEU A 11 -16.43 14.78 -1.97
N PRO A 12 -15.16 14.83 -1.62
CA PRO A 12 -14.39 16.06 -1.54
C PRO A 12 -14.23 16.68 -2.94
N LYS A 13 -14.38 18.02 -3.04
CA LYS A 13 -14.15 18.74 -4.29
C LYS A 13 -12.66 18.81 -4.60
N LEU A 14 -12.32 18.72 -5.88
CA LEU A 14 -10.97 18.98 -6.37
C LEU A 14 -10.74 20.49 -6.51
N SER A 15 -9.57 20.98 -6.13
CA SER A 15 -9.10 22.31 -6.44
C SER A 15 -8.73 22.44 -7.93
N ASN A 16 -8.54 23.65 -8.43
CA ASN A 16 -8.09 23.86 -9.80
C ASN A 16 -6.70 23.24 -10.07
N ASP A 17 -5.82 23.26 -9.08
CA ASP A 17 -4.48 22.66 -9.18
C ASP A 17 -4.58 21.11 -9.25
N GLU A 18 -5.48 20.52 -8.49
CA GLU A 18 -5.75 19.08 -8.56
C GLU A 18 -6.40 18.69 -9.90
N ILE A 19 -7.33 19.50 -10.42
CA ILE A 19 -7.91 19.28 -11.75
C ILE A 19 -6.83 19.32 -12.84
N ALA A 20 -5.93 20.28 -12.78
CA ALA A 20 -4.80 20.37 -13.72
C ALA A 20 -3.86 19.16 -13.57
N ARG A 21 -3.52 18.78 -12.33
CA ARG A 21 -2.64 17.66 -12.00
C ARG A 21 -3.18 16.32 -12.50
N TYR A 22 -4.48 16.05 -12.26
CA TYR A 22 -5.12 14.77 -12.59
C TYR A 22 -5.85 14.80 -13.94
N SER A 23 -5.60 15.80 -14.78
CA SER A 23 -6.30 15.99 -16.05
C SER A 23 -6.30 14.73 -16.94
N ARG A 24 -5.25 13.91 -16.90
CA ARG A 24 -5.17 12.66 -17.69
C ARG A 24 -6.09 11.56 -17.13
N HIS A 25 -6.36 11.54 -15.83
CA HIS A 25 -7.37 10.66 -15.22
C HIS A 25 -8.78 11.16 -15.52
N LEU A 26 -9.00 12.48 -15.48
CA LEU A 26 -10.33 13.06 -15.64
C LEU A 26 -10.92 12.85 -17.03
N ILE A 27 -10.10 12.63 -18.05
CA ILE A 27 -10.57 12.33 -19.41
C ILE A 27 -10.85 10.86 -19.68
N LEU A 28 -10.49 9.96 -18.73
CA LEU A 28 -10.82 8.53 -18.81
C LEU A 28 -12.28 8.35 -18.36
N PRO A 29 -13.19 7.79 -19.18
CA PRO A 29 -14.58 7.60 -18.79
C PRO A 29 -14.76 6.76 -17.52
N GLU A 30 -13.86 5.80 -17.28
CA GLU A 30 -13.88 4.88 -16.14
C GLU A 30 -13.45 5.56 -14.82
N VAL A 31 -12.77 6.69 -14.89
CA VAL A 31 -12.33 7.47 -13.72
C VAL A 31 -13.15 8.74 -13.60
N GLY A 32 -13.01 9.67 -14.54
CA GLY A 32 -13.70 10.95 -14.56
C GLY A 32 -13.52 11.79 -13.29
N MET A 33 -14.39 12.75 -13.10
CA MET A 33 -14.39 13.60 -11.90
C MET A 33 -14.75 12.80 -10.65
N GLU A 34 -15.75 11.94 -10.72
CA GLU A 34 -16.23 11.16 -9.58
C GLU A 34 -15.16 10.15 -9.09
N GLY A 35 -14.53 9.42 -10.00
CA GLY A 35 -13.45 8.49 -9.64
C GLY A 35 -12.28 9.20 -8.99
N GLN A 36 -11.88 10.37 -9.50
CA GLN A 36 -10.80 11.15 -8.89
C GLN A 36 -11.18 11.71 -7.51
N GLN A 37 -12.44 12.08 -7.30
CA GLN A 37 -12.95 12.49 -5.99
C GLN A 37 -12.98 11.31 -5.00
N LYS A 38 -13.31 10.10 -5.47
CA LYS A 38 -13.21 8.86 -4.67
C LYS A 38 -11.76 8.59 -4.26
N LEU A 39 -10.81 8.71 -5.20
CA LEU A 39 -9.37 8.59 -4.86
C LEU A 39 -8.95 9.60 -3.80
N LYS A 40 -9.37 10.87 -3.94
CA LYS A 40 -9.09 11.90 -2.94
C LYS A 40 -9.70 11.61 -1.57
N ALA A 41 -10.84 10.94 -1.51
CA ALA A 41 -11.47 10.53 -0.26
C ALA A 41 -10.81 9.30 0.37
N ALA A 42 -10.20 8.44 -0.45
CA ALA A 42 -9.69 7.15 -0.06
C ALA A 42 -8.49 7.23 0.89
N LYS A 43 -8.43 6.24 1.79
CA LYS A 43 -7.34 6.03 2.75
C LYS A 43 -6.74 4.65 2.52
N VAL A 44 -5.49 4.60 2.13
CA VAL A 44 -4.75 3.35 1.88
C VAL A 44 -3.63 3.19 2.89
N LEU A 45 -3.53 2.03 3.53
CA LEU A 45 -2.41 1.68 4.39
C LEU A 45 -1.39 0.86 3.59
N CYS A 46 -0.17 1.36 3.48
CA CYS A 46 0.97 0.61 2.97
C CYS A 46 1.72 -0.02 4.14
N VAL A 47 1.69 -1.35 4.26
CA VAL A 47 2.46 -2.09 5.26
C VAL A 47 3.81 -2.42 4.65
N GLY A 48 4.84 -1.73 5.13
CA GLY A 48 6.19 -1.75 4.57
C GLY A 48 6.43 -0.67 3.51
N THR A 49 7.55 0.05 3.65
CA THR A 49 8.05 1.05 2.69
C THR A 49 9.31 0.54 1.97
N GLY A 50 9.42 -0.79 1.86
CA GLY A 50 10.52 -1.51 1.21
C GLY A 50 10.42 -1.53 -0.31
N GLY A 51 10.94 -2.58 -0.93
CA GLY A 51 10.99 -2.71 -2.39
C GLY A 51 9.64 -2.71 -3.08
N LEU A 52 8.63 -3.39 -2.51
CA LEU A 52 7.24 -3.40 -2.99
C LEU A 52 6.50 -2.10 -2.62
N GLY A 53 6.60 -1.69 -1.34
CA GLY A 53 5.93 -0.50 -0.82
C GLY A 53 6.40 0.80 -1.45
N ALA A 54 7.64 0.89 -1.91
CA ALA A 54 8.21 2.08 -2.55
C ALA A 54 7.42 2.49 -3.82
N PRO A 55 7.37 1.69 -4.89
CA PRO A 55 6.60 2.04 -6.09
C PRO A 55 5.10 2.10 -5.81
N LEU A 56 4.57 1.22 -4.96
CA LEU A 56 3.17 1.24 -4.55
C LEU A 56 2.77 2.62 -4.01
N ALA A 57 3.43 3.09 -2.94
CA ALA A 57 3.10 4.37 -2.30
C ALA A 57 3.30 5.56 -3.25
N MET A 58 4.37 5.55 -4.06
CA MET A 58 4.64 6.61 -5.03
C MET A 58 3.53 6.72 -6.09
N TYR A 59 3.06 5.60 -6.66
CA TYR A 59 2.00 5.63 -7.65
C TYR A 59 0.63 5.95 -7.06
N LEU A 60 0.33 5.50 -5.83
CA LEU A 60 -0.90 5.92 -5.12
C LEU A 60 -0.89 7.44 -4.85
N ALA A 61 0.24 7.99 -4.42
CA ALA A 61 0.40 9.44 -4.23
C ALA A 61 0.25 10.22 -5.54
N ALA A 62 0.89 9.76 -6.62
CA ALA A 62 0.79 10.37 -7.94
C ALA A 62 -0.64 10.31 -8.50
N ALA A 63 -1.37 9.22 -8.25
CA ALA A 63 -2.75 9.04 -8.66
C ALA A 63 -3.75 9.91 -7.88
N GLY A 64 -3.36 10.47 -6.74
CA GLY A 64 -4.20 11.36 -5.95
C GLY A 64 -5.05 10.66 -4.89
N VAL A 65 -4.57 9.53 -4.34
CA VAL A 65 -5.12 8.97 -3.10
C VAL A 65 -4.92 10.00 -2.00
N GLY A 66 -6.01 10.37 -1.30
CA GLY A 66 -6.00 11.50 -0.38
C GLY A 66 -5.23 11.25 0.91
N THR A 67 -5.23 10.01 1.41
CA THR A 67 -4.48 9.63 2.62
C THR A 67 -3.72 8.34 2.41
N ILE A 68 -2.42 8.35 2.68
CA ILE A 68 -1.57 7.17 2.70
C ILE A 68 -1.00 6.98 4.10
N GLY A 69 -1.36 5.86 4.74
CA GLY A 69 -0.70 5.39 5.94
C GLY A 69 0.56 4.59 5.59
N LEU A 70 1.62 4.78 6.35
CA LEU A 70 2.88 4.06 6.20
C LEU A 70 3.19 3.33 7.50
N VAL A 71 3.28 2.01 7.48
CA VAL A 71 3.76 1.21 8.61
C VAL A 71 5.14 0.67 8.29
N ASP A 72 6.15 1.14 9.00
CA ASP A 72 7.52 0.65 8.92
C ASP A 72 8.27 1.09 10.18
N PHE A 73 9.19 0.29 10.69
CA PHE A 73 9.97 0.62 11.89
C PHE A 73 11.48 0.70 11.63
N ASP A 74 11.88 0.39 10.39
CA ASP A 74 13.28 0.36 9.99
C ASP A 74 13.86 1.76 9.73
N THR A 75 15.18 1.81 9.65
CA THR A 75 15.95 2.93 9.10
C THR A 75 16.39 2.64 7.67
N VAL A 76 16.63 3.68 6.90
CA VAL A 76 17.15 3.57 5.53
C VAL A 76 18.61 3.15 5.58
N ASP A 77 18.93 2.05 4.89
CA ASP A 77 20.29 1.58 4.67
C ASP A 77 20.68 1.74 3.20
N ALA A 78 21.96 2.02 2.93
CA ALA A 78 22.47 2.19 1.56
C ALA A 78 22.24 0.95 0.69
N SER A 79 22.31 -0.26 1.25
CA SER A 79 22.02 -1.52 0.56
C SER A 79 20.57 -1.68 0.13
N ASN A 80 19.66 -0.88 0.69
CA ASN A 80 18.24 -0.88 0.32
C ASN A 80 17.98 -0.11 -0.99
N LEU A 81 18.82 0.87 -1.31
CA LEU A 81 18.56 1.85 -2.38
C LEU A 81 18.51 1.23 -3.79
N GLN A 82 19.07 0.04 -3.97
CA GLN A 82 19.01 -0.68 -5.26
C GLN A 82 17.57 -1.13 -5.64
N ARG A 83 16.60 -1.10 -4.68
CA ARG A 83 15.20 -1.50 -4.91
C ARG A 83 14.17 -0.66 -4.17
N GLN A 84 14.53 0.04 -3.12
CA GLN A 84 13.63 0.87 -2.32
C GLN A 84 13.67 2.33 -2.79
N ILE A 85 13.18 2.59 -3.99
CA ILE A 85 13.33 3.85 -4.74
C ILE A 85 12.61 5.06 -4.13
N ILE A 86 11.79 4.86 -3.10
CA ILE A 86 11.18 5.95 -2.32
C ILE A 86 12.19 6.62 -1.39
N HIS A 87 13.32 5.97 -1.12
CA HIS A 87 14.42 6.49 -0.32
C HIS A 87 15.55 7.01 -1.20
N SER A 88 16.45 7.78 -0.62
CA SER A 88 17.60 8.35 -1.32
C SER A 88 18.85 8.30 -0.46
N THR A 89 20.03 8.50 -1.07
CA THR A 89 21.30 8.59 -0.35
C THR A 89 21.27 9.69 0.74
N ALA A 90 20.54 10.79 0.50
CA ALA A 90 20.42 11.88 1.47
C ALA A 90 19.57 11.51 2.71
N THR A 91 18.86 10.38 2.66
CA THR A 91 18.00 9.92 3.76
C THR A 91 18.53 8.66 4.47
N VAL A 92 19.73 8.18 4.10
CA VAL A 92 20.40 7.07 4.80
C VAL A 92 20.53 7.38 6.29
N GLY A 93 20.14 6.44 7.14
CA GLY A 93 20.09 6.56 8.59
C GLY A 93 18.82 7.20 9.18
N LYS A 94 17.93 7.79 8.35
CA LYS A 94 16.61 8.26 8.80
C LYS A 94 15.62 7.10 8.90
N LEU A 95 14.55 7.27 9.67
CA LEU A 95 13.44 6.33 9.66
C LEU A 95 12.86 6.22 8.26
N LYS A 96 12.52 5.01 7.83
CA LYS A 96 11.94 4.78 6.50
C LYS A 96 10.64 5.55 6.29
N VAL A 97 9.77 5.63 7.29
CA VAL A 97 8.52 6.41 7.21
C VAL A 97 8.76 7.90 7.01
N ASP A 98 9.80 8.48 7.62
CA ASP A 98 10.15 9.90 7.44
C ASP A 98 10.75 10.16 6.06
N SER A 99 11.61 9.26 5.60
CA SER A 99 12.19 9.32 4.25
C SER A 99 11.11 9.19 3.16
N ALA A 100 10.16 8.28 3.35
CA ALA A 100 9.03 8.10 2.44
C ALA A 100 8.11 9.34 2.40
N GLU A 101 7.77 9.91 3.54
CA GLU A 101 6.97 11.15 3.63
C GLU A 101 7.61 12.29 2.83
N ILE A 102 8.92 12.49 2.94
CA ILE A 102 9.64 13.53 2.18
C ILE A 102 9.45 13.32 0.67
N MET A 103 9.62 12.09 0.19
CA MET A 103 9.47 11.76 -1.23
C MET A 103 8.02 11.94 -1.70
N LEU A 104 7.06 11.43 -0.94
CA LEU A 104 5.64 11.47 -1.31
C LEU A 104 5.10 12.90 -1.34
N ASN A 105 5.46 13.75 -0.36
CA ASN A 105 5.07 15.17 -0.34
C ASN A 105 5.75 15.97 -1.46
N GLY A 106 6.97 15.60 -1.84
CA GLY A 106 7.63 16.16 -3.02
C GLY A 106 6.94 15.79 -4.34
N LEU A 107 6.33 14.60 -4.40
CA LEU A 107 5.59 14.14 -5.56
C LEU A 107 4.17 14.74 -5.61
N ASN A 108 3.47 14.78 -4.47
CA ASN A 108 2.10 15.30 -4.39
C ASN A 108 1.88 16.08 -3.07
N PRO A 109 1.84 17.43 -3.11
CA PRO A 109 1.66 18.25 -1.91
C PRO A 109 0.23 18.22 -1.35
N HIS A 110 -0.75 17.63 -2.05
CA HIS A 110 -2.13 17.49 -1.58
C HIS A 110 -2.37 16.22 -0.77
N LEU A 111 -1.35 15.37 -0.65
CA LEU A 111 -1.41 14.10 0.06
C LEU A 111 -1.33 14.30 1.58
N ASN A 112 -2.17 13.58 2.33
CA ASN A 112 -2.02 13.41 3.76
C ASN A 112 -1.25 12.12 4.05
N VAL A 113 -0.06 12.21 4.64
CA VAL A 113 0.75 11.05 5.04
C VAL A 113 0.61 10.81 6.53
N ILE A 114 0.19 9.60 6.93
CA ILE A 114 0.11 9.17 8.32
C ILE A 114 1.21 8.14 8.58
N LYS A 115 2.11 8.45 9.50
CA LYS A 115 3.25 7.58 9.82
C LYS A 115 2.96 6.73 11.05
N HIS A 116 3.11 5.42 10.90
CA HIS A 116 3.12 4.45 12.00
C HIS A 116 4.53 3.86 12.12
N ASN A 117 5.40 4.54 12.85
CA ASN A 117 6.76 4.06 13.12
C ASN A 117 6.71 2.94 14.16
N THR A 118 6.26 1.77 13.75
CA THR A 118 6.08 0.61 14.61
C THR A 118 6.13 -0.69 13.84
N MET A 119 6.53 -1.76 14.49
CA MET A 119 6.32 -3.11 14.00
C MET A 119 4.83 -3.46 14.10
N LEU A 120 4.26 -4.03 13.05
CA LEU A 120 2.90 -4.55 13.09
C LEU A 120 2.87 -5.86 13.89
N THR A 121 1.99 -5.92 14.88
CA THR A 121 1.83 -7.06 15.78
C THR A 121 0.35 -7.37 16.00
N SER A 122 0.03 -8.53 16.57
CA SER A 122 -1.36 -8.86 16.94
C SER A 122 -1.99 -7.88 17.95
N ALA A 123 -1.17 -7.16 18.70
CA ALA A 123 -1.65 -6.18 19.69
C ALA A 123 -2.09 -4.86 19.05
N ASN A 124 -1.54 -4.48 17.88
CA ASN A 124 -1.81 -3.18 17.27
C ASN A 124 -2.43 -3.24 15.85
N ALA A 125 -2.43 -4.42 15.21
CA ALA A 125 -2.85 -4.54 13.81
C ALA A 125 -4.30 -4.06 13.59
N LEU A 126 -5.27 -4.54 14.39
CA LEU A 126 -6.67 -4.15 14.23
C LEU A 126 -6.87 -2.66 14.46
N GLU A 127 -6.17 -2.08 15.44
CA GLU A 127 -6.28 -0.65 15.75
C GLU A 127 -5.73 0.23 14.63
N ILE A 128 -4.61 -0.16 14.02
CA ILE A 128 -4.01 0.59 12.91
C ILE A 128 -4.81 0.41 11.62
N LEU A 129 -5.20 -0.82 11.28
CA LEU A 129 -5.83 -1.11 9.99
C LEU A 129 -7.28 -0.58 9.88
N LYS A 130 -8.00 -0.44 11.00
CA LYS A 130 -9.44 -0.07 10.99
C LYS A 130 -9.73 1.25 10.27
N ASP A 131 -8.80 2.21 10.32
CA ASP A 131 -8.98 3.58 9.84
C ASP A 131 -8.75 3.74 8.32
N TYR A 132 -8.40 2.65 7.61
CA TYR A 132 -8.09 2.63 6.19
C TYR A 132 -9.11 1.81 5.39
N ASP A 133 -9.33 2.19 4.15
CA ASP A 133 -10.29 1.53 3.25
C ASP A 133 -9.68 0.28 2.61
N VAL A 134 -8.41 0.36 2.19
CA VAL A 134 -7.65 -0.71 1.56
C VAL A 134 -6.32 -0.88 2.28
N ILE A 135 -5.93 -2.11 2.50
CA ILE A 135 -4.62 -2.47 3.06
C ILE A 135 -3.74 -3.01 1.93
N ALA A 136 -2.59 -2.43 1.73
CA ALA A 136 -1.63 -2.87 0.74
C ALA A 136 -0.41 -3.51 1.43
N ASP A 137 -0.28 -4.82 1.28
CA ASP A 137 0.77 -5.63 1.92
C ASP A 137 2.03 -5.65 1.06
N GLY A 138 3.01 -4.82 1.42
CA GLY A 138 4.34 -4.76 0.83
C GLY A 138 5.42 -5.48 1.65
N THR A 139 5.04 -6.41 2.51
CA THR A 139 5.95 -7.10 3.43
C THR A 139 6.71 -8.25 2.76
N ASP A 140 7.88 -8.55 3.29
CA ASP A 140 8.78 -9.59 2.81
C ASP A 140 8.88 -10.83 3.73
N ASN A 141 8.04 -10.90 4.75
CA ASN A 141 8.04 -12.01 5.70
C ASN A 141 6.65 -12.62 5.91
N PHE A 142 6.60 -13.93 6.12
CA PHE A 142 5.36 -14.68 6.27
C PHE A 142 4.56 -14.28 7.52
N GLN A 143 5.22 -13.98 8.63
CA GLN A 143 4.54 -13.65 9.89
C GLN A 143 3.66 -12.42 9.73
N THR A 144 4.20 -11.33 9.19
CA THR A 144 3.44 -10.10 8.94
C THR A 144 2.37 -10.31 7.88
N ARG A 145 2.65 -11.08 6.82
CA ARG A 145 1.69 -11.40 5.76
C ARG A 145 0.44 -12.10 6.28
N TYR A 146 0.61 -13.14 7.10
CA TYR A 146 -0.52 -13.82 7.73
C TYR A 146 -1.26 -12.92 8.71
N LEU A 147 -0.55 -12.10 9.48
CA LEU A 147 -1.14 -11.12 10.38
C LEU A 147 -2.00 -10.08 9.64
N VAL A 148 -1.47 -9.51 8.55
CA VAL A 148 -2.22 -8.55 7.69
C VAL A 148 -3.47 -9.21 7.13
N ASN A 149 -3.34 -10.43 6.57
CA ASN A 149 -4.49 -11.18 6.07
C ASN A 149 -5.57 -11.36 7.15
N ASP A 150 -5.19 -11.85 8.33
CA ASP A 150 -6.14 -12.14 9.41
C ASP A 150 -6.83 -10.87 9.90
N ALA A 151 -6.08 -9.77 10.05
CA ALA A 151 -6.64 -8.48 10.42
C ALA A 151 -7.60 -7.94 9.35
N CYS A 152 -7.27 -8.08 8.06
CA CYS A 152 -8.14 -7.70 6.95
C CYS A 152 -9.45 -8.49 6.95
N VAL A 153 -9.38 -9.81 7.17
CA VAL A 153 -10.57 -10.67 7.26
C VAL A 153 -11.46 -10.25 8.41
N LEU A 154 -10.89 -10.02 9.60
CA LEU A 154 -11.63 -9.61 10.80
C LEU A 154 -12.28 -8.22 10.64
N LEU A 155 -11.65 -7.30 9.90
CA LEU A 155 -12.15 -5.95 9.66
C LEU A 155 -12.99 -5.83 8.38
N GLY A 156 -13.12 -6.90 7.58
CA GLY A 156 -13.83 -6.88 6.31
C GLY A 156 -13.17 -5.97 5.26
N LYS A 157 -11.83 -5.85 5.26
CA LYS A 157 -11.09 -4.95 4.36
C LYS A 157 -10.39 -5.72 3.25
N PRO A 158 -10.34 -5.18 2.02
CA PRO A 158 -9.54 -5.76 0.95
C PRO A 158 -8.04 -5.62 1.27
N ASN A 159 -7.30 -6.68 0.94
CA ASN A 159 -5.85 -6.75 1.05
C ASN A 159 -5.24 -6.82 -0.37
N ALA A 160 -4.62 -5.73 -0.81
CA ALA A 160 -3.83 -5.70 -2.02
C ALA A 160 -2.45 -6.32 -1.71
N TYR A 161 -2.28 -7.55 -2.10
CA TYR A 161 -1.11 -8.38 -1.81
C TYR A 161 -0.12 -8.40 -2.97
N ALA A 162 1.15 -8.35 -2.66
CA ALA A 162 2.23 -8.72 -3.57
C ALA A 162 3.37 -9.43 -2.82
N SER A 163 4.08 -10.30 -3.52
CA SER A 163 5.29 -10.93 -3.02
C SER A 163 6.27 -11.21 -4.14
N ILE A 164 7.54 -11.32 -3.79
CA ILE A 164 8.63 -11.62 -4.70
C ILE A 164 9.55 -12.69 -4.13
N TYR A 165 10.12 -13.47 -5.01
CA TYR A 165 11.17 -14.41 -4.70
C TYR A 165 12.11 -14.54 -5.90
N ARG A 166 13.37 -14.11 -5.76
CA ARG A 166 14.39 -14.13 -6.84
C ARG A 166 13.92 -13.44 -8.12
N PHE A 167 13.41 -14.21 -9.09
CA PHE A 167 12.92 -13.77 -10.40
C PHE A 167 11.41 -13.94 -10.57
N GLU A 168 10.71 -14.41 -9.53
CA GLU A 168 9.27 -14.66 -9.55
C GLU A 168 8.55 -13.64 -8.68
N GLY A 169 7.31 -13.33 -9.05
CA GLY A 169 6.46 -12.45 -8.29
C GLY A 169 4.99 -12.87 -8.38
N GLN A 170 4.25 -12.55 -7.35
CA GLN A 170 2.82 -12.79 -7.25
C GLN A 170 2.12 -11.51 -6.81
N ALA A 171 0.95 -11.23 -7.36
CA ALA A 171 0.06 -10.18 -6.92
C ALA A 171 -1.39 -10.66 -6.95
N SER A 172 -2.20 -10.22 -5.99
CA SER A 172 -3.61 -10.56 -5.89
C SER A 172 -4.34 -9.55 -5.00
N ILE A 173 -5.67 -9.47 -5.14
CA ILE A 173 -6.54 -8.84 -4.14
C ILE A 173 -7.23 -9.94 -3.35
N PHE A 174 -7.01 -9.96 -2.05
CA PHE A 174 -7.68 -10.85 -1.11
C PHE A 174 -8.74 -10.13 -0.31
N GLY A 175 -9.77 -10.86 0.15
CA GLY A 175 -10.81 -10.30 1.00
C GLY A 175 -11.75 -9.30 0.30
N ALA A 176 -11.72 -9.22 -1.04
CA ALA A 176 -12.76 -8.53 -1.79
C ALA A 176 -14.13 -9.20 -1.50
N PRO A 177 -15.26 -8.49 -1.64
CA PRO A 177 -16.56 -9.07 -1.34
C PRO A 177 -16.74 -10.44 -2.02
N LEU A 178 -16.95 -11.48 -1.25
CA LEU A 178 -17.09 -12.87 -1.68
C LEU A 178 -15.82 -13.53 -2.27
N GLY A 179 -14.65 -12.87 -2.18
CA GLY A 179 -13.37 -13.41 -2.63
C GLY A 179 -12.65 -14.23 -1.55
N PRO A 180 -11.67 -15.08 -1.95
CA PRO A 180 -10.83 -15.82 -1.01
C PRO A 180 -9.90 -14.87 -0.23
N CYS A 181 -9.48 -15.29 0.96
CA CYS A 181 -8.39 -14.66 1.68
C CYS A 181 -7.05 -15.37 1.39
N TYR A 182 -5.94 -14.83 1.87
CA TYR A 182 -4.63 -15.43 1.68
C TYR A 182 -4.54 -16.88 2.23
N ARG A 183 -5.21 -17.15 3.38
CA ARG A 183 -5.25 -18.51 3.95
C ARG A 183 -6.08 -19.51 3.12
N CYS A 184 -6.97 -19.06 2.27
CA CYS A 184 -7.67 -19.96 1.35
C CYS A 184 -6.71 -20.54 0.29
N LEU A 185 -5.67 -19.78 -0.08
CA LEU A 185 -4.64 -20.21 -1.03
C LEU A 185 -3.46 -20.90 -0.31
N TYR A 186 -3.05 -20.35 0.83
CA TYR A 186 -1.94 -20.84 1.65
C TYR A 186 -2.41 -21.02 3.10
N PRO A 187 -3.04 -22.17 3.45
CA PRO A 187 -3.65 -22.39 4.76
C PRO A 187 -2.65 -22.27 5.92
N GLU A 188 -1.42 -22.73 5.72
CA GLU A 188 -0.38 -22.76 6.72
C GLU A 188 0.91 -22.08 6.21
N PRO A 189 1.63 -21.36 7.08
CA PRO A 189 2.93 -20.82 6.70
C PRO A 189 3.94 -21.97 6.46
N PRO A 190 4.91 -21.75 5.57
CA PRO A 190 5.97 -22.73 5.37
C PRO A 190 6.76 -22.94 6.67
N PRO A 191 7.30 -24.14 6.90
CA PRO A 191 8.18 -24.39 8.04
C PRO A 191 9.33 -23.40 8.12
N PRO A 192 9.75 -22.96 9.31
CA PRO A 192 10.90 -22.07 9.47
C PRO A 192 12.14 -22.58 8.74
N GLY A 193 12.81 -21.70 7.98
CA GLY A 193 14.03 -22.01 7.23
C GLY A 193 13.81 -22.70 5.88
N LEU A 194 12.57 -23.07 5.50
CA LEU A 194 12.30 -23.68 4.19
C LEU A 194 12.42 -22.69 3.04
N VAL A 195 11.99 -21.45 3.27
CA VAL A 195 12.05 -20.38 2.26
C VAL A 195 13.06 -19.33 2.75
N PRO A 196 14.20 -19.16 2.06
CA PRO A 196 15.19 -18.14 2.44
C PRO A 196 14.59 -16.73 2.28
N SER A 197 15.05 -15.82 3.14
CA SER A 197 14.70 -14.40 3.04
C SER A 197 15.27 -13.76 1.74
N CYS A 198 14.77 -12.58 1.38
CA CYS A 198 15.35 -11.82 0.26
C CYS A 198 16.85 -11.46 0.49
N ALA A 199 17.27 -11.36 1.75
CA ALA A 199 18.68 -11.10 2.09
C ALA A 199 19.57 -12.33 1.79
N GLU A 200 19.05 -13.53 1.93
CA GLU A 200 19.75 -14.79 1.68
C GLU A 200 19.62 -15.27 0.23
N GLY A 201 18.41 -15.18 -0.32
CA GLY A 201 18.09 -15.66 -1.66
C GLY A 201 18.46 -14.68 -2.79
N GLY A 202 18.65 -13.41 -2.47
CA GLY A 202 18.77 -12.33 -3.43
C GLY A 202 17.46 -11.94 -4.08
N VAL A 203 17.43 -10.76 -4.69
CA VAL A 203 16.27 -10.25 -5.43
C VAL A 203 16.75 -9.34 -6.56
N LEU A 204 16.20 -9.54 -7.77
CA LEU A 204 16.41 -8.62 -8.87
C LEU A 204 15.65 -7.31 -8.57
N GLY A 205 16.38 -6.20 -8.35
CA GLY A 205 15.83 -4.95 -7.78
C GLY A 205 14.69 -4.31 -8.57
N ILE A 206 14.58 -4.57 -9.86
CA ILE A 206 13.46 -4.08 -10.70
C ILE A 206 12.16 -4.86 -10.44
N LEU A 207 12.22 -6.10 -9.99
CA LEU A 207 11.05 -6.97 -9.84
C LEU A 207 10.07 -6.46 -8.78
N PRO A 208 10.50 -6.05 -7.57
CA PRO A 208 9.59 -5.39 -6.63
C PRO A 208 8.98 -4.09 -7.19
N GLY A 209 9.70 -3.40 -8.08
CA GLY A 209 9.18 -2.25 -8.82
C GLY A 209 7.97 -2.62 -9.64
N LEU A 210 8.09 -3.66 -10.49
CA LEU A 210 7.00 -4.15 -11.32
C LEU A 210 5.78 -4.60 -10.47
N LEU A 211 6.01 -5.42 -9.45
CA LEU A 211 4.94 -5.97 -8.61
C LEU A 211 4.26 -4.87 -7.78
N GLY A 212 5.00 -3.89 -7.25
CA GLY A 212 4.41 -2.78 -6.53
C GLY A 212 3.56 -1.86 -7.41
N VAL A 213 3.91 -1.72 -8.71
CA VAL A 213 3.07 -1.00 -9.69
C VAL A 213 1.77 -1.77 -9.98
N ILE A 214 1.84 -3.09 -10.16
CA ILE A 214 0.65 -3.94 -10.31
C ILE A 214 -0.22 -3.82 -9.06
N GLN A 215 0.36 -3.90 -7.87
CA GLN A 215 -0.33 -3.76 -6.59
C GLN A 215 -1.02 -2.39 -6.45
N ALA A 216 -0.36 -1.30 -6.86
CA ALA A 216 -0.94 0.05 -6.90
C ALA A 216 -2.15 0.12 -7.85
N THR A 217 -2.02 -0.48 -9.04
CA THR A 217 -3.09 -0.53 -10.03
C THR A 217 -4.33 -1.24 -9.47
N GLU A 218 -4.16 -2.40 -8.86
CA GLU A 218 -5.27 -3.15 -8.26
C GLU A 218 -5.86 -2.44 -7.03
N THR A 219 -5.05 -1.71 -6.28
CA THR A 219 -5.51 -0.89 -5.13
C THR A 219 -6.41 0.26 -5.58
N ILE A 220 -6.13 0.88 -6.74
CA ILE A 220 -6.91 2.00 -7.30
C ILE A 220 -8.28 1.52 -7.81
N LYS A 221 -8.37 0.32 -8.34
CA LYS A 221 -9.61 -0.29 -8.85
C LYS A 221 -10.60 -0.60 -7.76
#